data_89ba8bb100ed23cd7aa197bbb8b3e600
#
_entry.id   89ba8bb100ed23cd7aa197bbb8b3e600
#
_cell.length_a   1.000
_cell.length_b   1.000
_cell.length_c   1.000
_cell.angle_alpha   90.00
_cell.angle_beta   90.00
_cell.angle_gamma   90.00
#
_symmetry.space_group_name_H-M   'P 1'
#
loop_
_entity.id
_entity.type
_entity.pdbx_description
1 polymer ?
#
loop_
_entity_poly.entity_id
_entity_poly.type
_entity_poly.pdbx_seq_one_letter_code
_entity_poly.pdbx_strand_id
1 'polypeptide(L)'
;MPVATRARWVLAAATSVALVAGGCSSSGGGGGSSGSSDSSKTFSYQSSEPQNALQPANANETGGGRILQNLFKGLVDYDPANAKIRMQVADKIDTSDSQTFDVTLKDGWKFHDGTPVHAKNFVDAWNWAATTTNNQINSSWFSDIEGYADVHPESGQPTAAKMSGLTVTDDLHFTVKLSHKVSYFEYKLGYIAFSPLPDAFYNDPAGYGQKPVGNGAYQFVSWDHNQQVVTKAFPDYQGVDKPKNGGIVFKMYSTSEAAYADLQSNNLDVMDQVPPSALATYKSDLGDRAIDAPQGAIQNIGFTLYQADWAPPEKAKVRQGLSMAIDRDTITKTVLQGSRKPASAWVAEGVEGYKAGQCGDNCTFDPAKAKQLIAEGGGVPGNRMTITYNADGGHKEWVDAVCNSIRQNTGVECTGDPKPDFKTARAAITGHQINGAFRTGWVQDYPLNANFLADVYRTGAASNDFGYSNAQFDQLATQADEAASVSDTVTGYQQAEAVLAQGMPAIPLWYYRTNSGYSTKVQNVTFDSFGNPAWTQVEVKG
;
A
#
# COMPACT_ATOMS: atom_id res chain seq x y z
N MET A 1 -31.85 22.47 -48.71
CA MET A 1 -31.63 23.78 -49.37
C MET A 1 -30.50 24.47 -48.62
N PRO A 2 -29.45 24.88 -49.30
CA PRO A 2 -28.21 25.38 -48.72
C PRO A 2 -28.18 26.90 -48.68
N VAL A 3 -27.39 27.49 -47.78
CA VAL A 3 -26.72 28.78 -48.06
C VAL A 3 -25.34 28.77 -47.39
N ALA A 4 -24.33 28.83 -48.25
CA ALA A 4 -22.95 29.13 -47.94
C ALA A 4 -22.70 30.65 -48.02
N THR A 5 -21.72 31.17 -47.31
CA THR A 5 -20.85 32.29 -47.73
C THR A 5 -19.76 32.52 -46.69
N ARG A 6 -18.54 32.24 -46.99
CA ARG A 6 -17.39 32.97 -47.64
C ARG A 6 -16.46 33.63 -46.64
N ALA A 7 -15.24 33.24 -46.83
CA ALA A 7 -13.98 33.69 -46.23
C ALA A 7 -13.64 35.16 -46.47
N ARG A 8 -12.82 35.76 -45.59
CA ARG A 8 -11.88 36.83 -45.98
C ARG A 8 -10.56 36.71 -45.22
N TRP A 9 -9.54 36.61 -46.02
CA TRP A 9 -8.11 36.73 -45.67
C TRP A 9 -7.77 38.21 -45.42
N VAL A 10 -6.87 38.48 -44.45
CA VAL A 10 -5.98 39.67 -44.52
C VAL A 10 -4.59 39.23 -44.04
N LEU A 11 -3.64 39.45 -44.98
CA LEU A 11 -2.17 39.34 -44.80
C LEU A 11 -1.58 40.68 -44.33
N ALA A 12 -0.38 40.59 -43.85
CA ALA A 12 0.73 41.56 -43.76
C ALA A 12 1.08 42.01 -42.32
N ALA A 13 2.32 42.17 -41.90
CA ALA A 13 3.60 42.23 -42.54
C ALA A 13 4.72 42.04 -41.49
N ALA A 14 5.85 41.57 -41.95
CA ALA A 14 7.12 41.41 -41.23
C ALA A 14 7.81 42.77 -40.95
N THR A 15 8.54 42.85 -39.84
CA THR A 15 9.66 43.77 -39.70
C THR A 15 10.81 43.12 -38.93
N SER A 16 11.93 43.00 -39.61
CA SER A 16 13.25 42.55 -39.16
C SER A 16 14.07 43.75 -38.65
N VAL A 17 14.82 43.60 -37.56
CA VAL A 17 16.05 44.37 -37.28
C VAL A 17 16.89 43.49 -36.35
N ALA A 18 17.91 42.90 -36.75
CA ALA A 18 19.34 43.14 -36.89
C ALA A 18 20.18 42.96 -35.62
N LEU A 19 21.08 42.02 -35.77
CA LEU A 19 22.29 41.64 -35.03
C LEU A 19 23.08 42.78 -34.37
N VAL A 20 23.63 42.42 -33.17
CA VAL A 20 25.00 42.80 -32.82
C VAL A 20 25.71 41.58 -32.27
N ALA A 21 26.77 41.15 -32.99
CA ALA A 21 27.72 40.16 -32.58
C ALA A 21 28.81 40.79 -31.71
N GLY A 22 29.17 40.13 -30.63
CA GLY A 22 30.37 40.39 -29.85
C GLY A 22 30.96 39.09 -29.40
N GLY A 23 31.93 38.58 -30.14
CA GLY A 23 32.71 37.42 -29.76
C GLY A 23 33.92 37.81 -28.91
N CYS A 24 34.38 36.80 -28.10
CA CYS A 24 35.79 36.43 -27.88
C CYS A 24 35.84 35.29 -26.86
N SER A 25 36.15 34.13 -27.28
CA SER A 25 37.37 33.33 -27.21
C SER A 25 37.67 32.67 -25.85
N SER A 26 37.58 31.35 -25.91
CA SER A 26 38.53 30.28 -25.61
C SER A 26 38.88 29.97 -24.15
N SER A 27 38.56 28.78 -23.72
CA SER A 27 39.57 27.71 -23.55
C SER A 27 38.90 26.46 -22.96
N GLY A 28 39.31 25.30 -23.44
CA GLY A 28 38.71 24.00 -23.14
C GLY A 28 38.97 23.51 -21.72
N GLY A 29 38.03 22.69 -21.28
CA GLY A 29 38.09 21.86 -20.09
C GLY A 29 36.96 20.89 -20.20
N GLY A 30 37.27 19.63 -20.54
CA GLY A 30 36.31 18.53 -20.49
C GLY A 30 35.81 18.34 -19.04
N GLY A 31 34.60 18.74 -18.77
CA GLY A 31 33.89 18.49 -17.54
C GLY A 31 32.60 17.77 -17.87
N GLY A 32 32.44 16.55 -17.36
CA GLY A 32 31.22 15.81 -17.49
C GLY A 32 30.04 16.70 -17.04
N SER A 33 29.05 16.85 -17.92
CA SER A 33 27.79 17.52 -17.65
C SER A 33 27.02 16.73 -16.60
N SER A 34 27.30 17.01 -15.33
CA SER A 34 26.34 16.77 -14.28
C SER A 34 25.19 17.77 -14.51
N GLY A 35 24.09 17.28 -15.10
CA GLY A 35 22.89 18.08 -15.32
C GLY A 35 22.48 18.71 -13.99
N SER A 36 22.42 20.04 -13.94
CA SER A 36 21.94 20.78 -12.77
C SER A 36 20.49 20.42 -12.54
N SER A 37 20.12 20.06 -11.32
CA SER A 37 18.73 19.88 -10.92
C SER A 37 18.06 21.23 -10.69
N ASP A 38 16.78 21.35 -11.06
CA ASP A 38 15.96 22.55 -10.83
C ASP A 38 14.86 22.26 -9.80
N SER A 39 15.14 22.63 -8.56
CA SER A 39 14.25 22.41 -7.43
C SER A 39 12.95 23.21 -7.48
N SER A 40 12.81 24.16 -8.41
CA SER A 40 11.57 24.93 -8.60
C SER A 40 10.55 24.22 -9.53
N LYS A 41 11.00 23.25 -10.32
CA LYS A 41 10.13 22.53 -11.26
C LYS A 41 9.40 21.38 -10.62
N THR A 42 8.17 21.17 -11.05
CA THR A 42 7.34 20.02 -10.68
C THR A 42 7.64 18.82 -11.58
N PHE A 43 7.38 17.61 -11.07
CA PHE A 43 7.34 16.40 -11.88
C PHE A 43 5.93 15.80 -11.89
N SER A 44 5.63 15.04 -12.94
CA SER A 44 4.34 14.34 -13.07
C SER A 44 4.45 12.86 -12.68
N TYR A 45 3.40 12.35 -12.02
CA TYR A 45 3.27 10.97 -11.59
C TYR A 45 1.96 10.37 -12.08
N GLN A 46 1.98 9.12 -12.57
CA GLN A 46 0.78 8.37 -12.92
C GLN A 46 -0.06 8.08 -11.67
N SER A 47 -1.32 8.45 -11.68
CA SER A 47 -2.27 8.25 -10.59
C SER A 47 -3.63 7.78 -11.09
N SER A 48 -4.51 7.49 -10.16
CA SER A 48 -5.95 7.27 -10.37
C SER A 48 -6.76 8.32 -9.63
N GLU A 49 -8.01 8.53 -10.04
CA GLU A 49 -8.92 9.42 -9.33
C GLU A 49 -9.15 8.92 -7.90
N PRO A 50 -8.97 9.77 -6.86
CA PRO A 50 -9.32 9.42 -5.49
C PRO A 50 -10.78 9.01 -5.35
N GLN A 51 -11.03 7.90 -4.66
CA GLN A 51 -12.38 7.38 -4.47
C GLN A 51 -13.23 8.28 -3.58
N ASN A 52 -12.61 8.90 -2.58
CA ASN A 52 -13.28 9.76 -1.60
C ASN A 52 -12.60 11.14 -1.54
N ALA A 53 -13.23 12.07 -0.82
CA ALA A 53 -12.63 13.34 -0.45
C ALA A 53 -11.29 13.12 0.30
N LEU A 54 -10.31 14.01 0.07
CA LEU A 54 -8.96 13.88 0.59
C LEU A 54 -8.90 14.20 2.11
N GLN A 55 -9.34 13.23 2.89
CA GLN A 55 -9.28 13.23 4.36
C GLN A 55 -8.44 12.03 4.82
N PRO A 56 -7.46 12.17 5.73
CA PRO A 56 -6.54 11.11 6.11
C PRO A 56 -7.21 9.81 6.55
N ALA A 57 -8.27 9.87 7.34
CA ALA A 57 -8.97 8.68 7.81
C ALA A 57 -10.03 8.15 6.82
N ASN A 58 -10.21 8.77 5.64
CA ASN A 58 -11.23 8.39 4.67
C ASN A 58 -10.66 7.91 3.32
N ALA A 59 -9.40 7.51 3.29
CA ALA A 59 -8.75 6.96 2.10
C ALA A 59 -8.07 5.63 2.45
N ASN A 60 -8.53 4.53 1.83
CA ASN A 60 -7.94 3.19 1.94
C ASN A 60 -7.56 2.64 0.55
N GLU A 61 -7.53 3.48 -0.46
CA GLU A 61 -7.12 3.16 -1.82
C GLU A 61 -5.86 3.96 -2.23
N THR A 62 -5.16 3.46 -3.25
CA THR A 62 -3.82 3.92 -3.60
C THR A 62 -3.79 5.37 -4.11
N GLY A 63 -4.78 5.78 -4.93
CA GLY A 63 -4.79 7.11 -5.55
C GLY A 63 -4.90 8.24 -4.53
N GLY A 64 -5.91 8.19 -3.66
CA GLY A 64 -6.10 9.16 -2.59
C GLY A 64 -5.03 9.06 -1.51
N GLY A 65 -4.66 7.82 -1.12
CA GLY A 65 -3.64 7.56 -0.11
C GLY A 65 -2.29 8.17 -0.45
N ARG A 66 -1.81 8.00 -1.69
CA ARG A 66 -0.54 8.59 -2.15
C ARG A 66 -0.54 10.13 -2.14
N ILE A 67 -1.65 10.73 -2.54
CA ILE A 67 -1.80 12.20 -2.48
C ILE A 67 -1.75 12.65 -1.01
N LEU A 68 -2.52 12.00 -0.14
CA LEU A 68 -2.59 12.34 1.28
C LEU A 68 -1.24 12.18 2.00
N GLN A 69 -0.47 11.12 1.73
CA GLN A 69 0.87 10.91 2.29
C GLN A 69 1.86 12.05 1.97
N ASN A 70 1.63 12.78 0.87
CA ASN A 70 2.41 13.94 0.49
C ASN A 70 1.91 15.24 1.14
N LEU A 71 0.59 15.34 1.38
CA LEU A 71 -0.05 16.49 2.01
C LEU A 71 0.02 16.46 3.55
N PHE A 72 0.12 15.28 4.15
CA PHE A 72 0.12 15.09 5.60
C PHE A 72 1.35 14.31 6.06
N LYS A 73 1.75 14.56 7.31
CA LYS A 73 2.74 13.75 8.04
C LYS A 73 2.23 13.45 9.44
N GLY A 74 2.32 12.18 9.81
CA GLY A 74 2.02 11.67 11.14
C GLY A 74 3.18 11.87 12.12
N LEU A 75 3.09 11.21 13.26
CA LEU A 75 4.13 11.21 14.30
C LEU A 75 5.43 10.60 13.78
N VAL A 76 5.32 9.51 13.02
CA VAL A 76 6.44 8.79 12.40
C VAL A 76 6.17 8.60 10.90
N ASP A 77 7.21 8.24 10.15
CA ASP A 77 7.13 7.62 8.84
C ASP A 77 8.16 6.48 8.72
N TYR A 78 8.31 5.94 7.52
CA TYR A 78 9.25 4.85 7.28
C TYR A 78 10.33 5.31 6.30
N ASP A 79 11.57 4.91 6.58
CA ASP A 79 12.70 5.17 5.70
C ASP A 79 12.47 4.49 4.33
N PRO A 80 12.49 5.22 3.21
CA PRO A 80 12.19 4.63 1.90
C PRO A 80 13.15 3.51 1.49
N ALA A 81 14.38 3.49 2.01
CA ALA A 81 15.39 2.52 1.63
C ALA A 81 15.31 1.20 2.40
N ASN A 82 14.84 1.23 3.67
CA ASN A 82 14.91 0.07 4.56
C ASN A 82 13.64 -0.14 5.42
N ALA A 83 12.61 0.68 5.24
CA ALA A 83 11.32 0.64 5.91
C ALA A 83 11.37 0.80 7.45
N LYS A 84 12.50 1.25 8.01
CA LYS A 84 12.61 1.52 9.46
C LYS A 84 11.86 2.77 9.84
N ILE A 85 11.28 2.77 11.06
CA ILE A 85 10.61 3.94 11.64
C ILE A 85 11.58 5.12 11.76
N ARG A 86 11.07 6.29 11.41
CA ARG A 86 11.73 7.58 11.61
C ARG A 86 10.76 8.56 12.27
N MET A 87 11.21 9.26 13.31
CA MET A 87 10.42 10.30 13.96
C MET A 87 10.20 11.50 13.00
N GLN A 88 8.94 11.82 12.70
CA GLN A 88 8.57 12.97 11.87
C GLN A 88 8.09 14.14 12.74
N VAL A 89 6.79 14.22 13.05
CA VAL A 89 6.26 15.26 13.93
C VAL A 89 6.60 14.96 15.39
N ALA A 90 6.66 13.69 15.77
CA ALA A 90 7.18 13.32 17.08
C ALA A 90 8.69 13.59 17.20
N ASP A 91 9.11 14.13 18.33
CA ASP A 91 10.50 14.13 18.78
C ASP A 91 10.85 12.77 19.39
N LYS A 92 9.95 12.25 20.23
CA LYS A 92 10.05 10.92 20.82
C LYS A 92 8.67 10.34 21.17
N ILE A 93 8.63 9.02 21.29
CA ILE A 93 7.51 8.24 21.77
C ILE A 93 8.09 7.25 22.79
N ASP A 94 7.77 7.45 24.07
CA ASP A 94 8.28 6.63 25.17
C ASP A 94 7.21 5.67 25.67
N THR A 95 7.60 4.44 25.99
CA THR A 95 6.78 3.47 26.71
C THR A 95 7.64 2.61 27.62
N SER A 96 7.11 2.23 28.77
CA SER A 96 7.75 1.28 29.67
C SER A 96 6.98 -0.05 29.79
N ASP A 97 5.76 -0.10 29.27
CA ASP A 97 4.84 -1.22 29.45
C ASP A 97 4.20 -1.72 28.13
N SER A 98 4.53 -1.09 27.00
CA SER A 98 3.94 -1.35 25.68
C SER A 98 2.42 -1.14 25.62
N GLN A 99 1.86 -0.44 26.59
CA GLN A 99 0.43 -0.14 26.69
C GLN A 99 0.15 1.35 26.84
N THR A 100 1.06 2.09 27.52
CA THR A 100 0.98 3.54 27.69
C THR A 100 2.14 4.17 26.93
N PHE A 101 1.84 5.07 26.01
CA PHE A 101 2.80 5.75 25.15
C PHE A 101 2.74 7.24 25.40
N ASP A 102 3.87 7.81 25.88
CA ASP A 102 4.01 9.25 26.09
C ASP A 102 4.65 9.87 24.84
N VAL A 103 3.90 10.73 24.16
CA VAL A 103 4.30 11.36 22.91
C VAL A 103 4.74 12.79 23.17
N THR A 104 5.96 13.12 22.74
CA THR A 104 6.50 14.48 22.70
C THR A 104 6.61 14.91 21.23
N LEU A 105 6.05 16.05 20.89
CA LEU A 105 6.14 16.63 19.54
C LEU A 105 7.36 17.55 19.42
N LYS A 106 7.92 17.64 18.22
CA LYS A 106 8.90 18.67 17.85
C LYS A 106 8.19 20.01 17.80
N ASP A 107 8.80 21.03 18.40
CA ASP A 107 8.31 22.41 18.30
C ASP A 107 8.50 22.98 16.90
N GLY A 108 7.62 23.93 16.51
CA GLY A 108 7.72 24.69 15.28
C GLY A 108 7.07 24.07 14.05
N TRP A 109 6.45 22.88 14.15
CA TRP A 109 5.67 22.33 13.05
C TRP A 109 4.44 23.16 12.75
N LYS A 110 4.15 23.34 11.43
CA LYS A 110 3.01 24.13 10.95
C LYS A 110 2.18 23.36 9.94
N PHE A 111 0.90 23.65 9.92
CA PHE A 111 0.04 23.35 8.79
C PHE A 111 0.34 24.28 7.61
N HIS A 112 -0.17 23.94 6.43
CA HIS A 112 0.06 24.70 5.19
C HIS A 112 -0.54 26.12 5.22
N ASP A 113 -1.48 26.39 6.12
CA ASP A 113 -2.06 27.72 6.37
C ASP A 113 -1.25 28.56 7.38
N GLY A 114 -0.15 28.02 7.89
CA GLY A 114 0.75 28.66 8.85
C GLY A 114 0.37 28.47 10.32
N THR A 115 -0.78 27.83 10.63
CA THR A 115 -1.15 27.52 12.01
C THR A 115 -0.24 26.43 12.59
N PRO A 116 0.08 26.46 13.90
CA PRO A 116 0.97 25.48 14.53
C PRO A 116 0.30 24.10 14.61
N VAL A 117 1.11 23.05 14.58
CA VAL A 117 0.68 21.67 14.85
C VAL A 117 0.93 21.38 16.32
N HIS A 118 -0.14 21.14 17.08
CA HIS A 118 -0.12 20.84 18.51
C HIS A 118 -0.64 19.43 18.80
N ALA A 119 -0.39 18.93 20.02
CA ALA A 119 -0.87 17.64 20.51
C ALA A 119 -2.39 17.46 20.33
N LYS A 120 -3.17 18.52 20.60
CA LYS A 120 -4.63 18.51 20.40
C LYS A 120 -5.04 18.17 18.95
N ASN A 121 -4.25 18.56 17.95
CA ASN A 121 -4.58 18.31 16.54
C ASN A 121 -4.52 16.82 16.19
N PHE A 122 -3.67 16.05 16.85
CA PHE A 122 -3.64 14.59 16.76
C PHE A 122 -4.82 13.98 17.54
N VAL A 123 -4.96 14.33 18.80
CA VAL A 123 -5.98 13.74 19.69
C VAL A 123 -7.39 14.01 19.19
N ASP A 124 -7.70 15.24 18.76
CA ASP A 124 -9.02 15.57 18.21
C ASP A 124 -9.26 14.89 16.86
N ALA A 125 -8.24 14.79 15.98
CA ALA A 125 -8.36 14.07 14.70
C ALA A 125 -8.65 12.58 14.90
N TRP A 126 -7.95 11.93 15.83
CA TRP A 126 -8.14 10.50 16.10
C TRP A 126 -9.52 10.22 16.74
N ASN A 127 -9.96 11.05 17.69
CA ASN A 127 -11.31 10.95 18.26
C ASN A 127 -12.38 11.15 17.18
N TRP A 128 -12.22 12.14 16.31
CA TRP A 128 -13.16 12.39 15.23
C TRP A 128 -13.22 11.21 14.26
N ALA A 129 -12.05 10.69 13.86
CA ALA A 129 -11.94 9.57 12.92
C ALA A 129 -12.47 8.25 13.51
N ALA A 130 -12.27 8.01 14.81
CA ALA A 130 -12.76 6.82 15.51
C ALA A 130 -14.29 6.84 15.68
N THR A 131 -14.91 8.03 15.79
CA THR A 131 -16.35 8.15 16.10
C THR A 131 -17.23 7.62 14.97
N THR A 132 -18.07 6.63 15.25
CA THR A 132 -18.88 5.90 14.25
C THR A 132 -19.77 6.81 13.41
N THR A 133 -20.31 7.91 13.98
CA THR A 133 -21.20 8.85 13.27
C THR A 133 -20.49 9.64 12.18
N ASN A 134 -19.16 9.70 12.17
CA ASN A 134 -18.36 10.40 11.16
C ASN A 134 -18.03 9.52 9.94
N ASN A 135 -18.41 8.23 9.97
CA ASN A 135 -18.30 7.29 8.84
C ASN A 135 -16.94 7.24 8.17
N GLN A 136 -15.87 7.29 8.95
CA GLN A 136 -14.51 7.20 8.41
C GLN A 136 -14.15 5.73 8.16
N ILE A 137 -13.71 5.41 6.92
CA ILE A 137 -13.44 4.03 6.51
C ILE A 137 -12.27 3.39 7.27
N ASN A 138 -11.36 4.21 7.77
CA ASN A 138 -10.19 3.78 8.55
C ASN A 138 -10.40 3.89 10.07
N SER A 139 -11.64 4.00 10.54
CA SER A 139 -11.94 4.13 11.99
C SER A 139 -11.38 2.96 12.82
N SER A 140 -11.36 1.75 12.29
CA SER A 140 -10.84 0.55 12.98
C SER A 140 -9.35 0.61 13.34
N TRP A 141 -8.57 1.51 12.72
CA TRP A 141 -7.16 1.71 13.08
C TRP A 141 -6.94 2.19 14.51
N PHE A 142 -7.96 2.79 15.11
CA PHE A 142 -7.94 3.27 16.49
C PHE A 142 -8.43 2.24 17.51
N SER A 143 -8.75 1.00 17.09
CA SER A 143 -9.37 -0.02 17.94
C SER A 143 -8.52 -0.49 19.12
N ASP A 144 -7.20 -0.33 19.03
CA ASP A 144 -6.31 -0.66 20.15
C ASP A 144 -6.37 0.37 21.28
N ILE A 145 -6.87 1.60 21.02
CA ILE A 145 -6.91 2.69 22.01
C ILE A 145 -8.06 2.47 22.99
N GLU A 146 -7.78 2.62 24.30
CA GLU A 146 -8.78 2.48 25.37
C GLU A 146 -9.95 3.43 25.14
N GLY A 147 -11.19 2.92 25.27
CA GLY A 147 -12.41 3.67 25.02
C GLY A 147 -12.85 3.74 23.55
N TYR A 148 -12.19 3.04 22.63
CA TYR A 148 -12.63 2.97 21.22
C TYR A 148 -14.07 2.44 21.11
N ALA A 149 -14.43 1.37 21.80
CA ALA A 149 -15.77 0.78 21.77
C ALA A 149 -16.87 1.76 22.26
N ASP A 150 -16.51 2.73 23.08
CA ASP A 150 -17.47 3.74 23.59
C ASP A 150 -17.79 4.80 22.53
N VAL A 151 -16.87 5.11 21.63
CA VAL A 151 -17.08 6.04 20.50
C VAL A 151 -17.46 5.30 19.20
N HIS A 152 -17.19 3.99 19.13
CA HIS A 152 -17.46 3.14 17.96
C HIS A 152 -18.09 1.80 18.38
N PRO A 153 -19.32 1.80 18.93
CA PRO A 153 -19.98 0.56 19.32
C PRO A 153 -20.34 -0.27 18.09
N GLU A 154 -20.35 -1.61 18.24
CA GLU A 154 -20.79 -2.54 17.18
C GLU A 154 -22.26 -2.29 16.76
N SER A 155 -23.07 -1.73 17.66
CA SER A 155 -24.46 -1.35 17.39
C SER A 155 -24.89 -0.21 18.32
N GLY A 156 -25.81 0.64 17.84
CA GLY A 156 -26.32 1.77 18.59
C GLY A 156 -25.54 3.07 18.40
N GLN A 157 -25.67 3.98 19.34
CA GLN A 157 -25.01 5.28 19.32
C GLN A 157 -23.78 5.28 20.24
N PRO A 158 -22.77 6.12 19.97
CA PRO A 158 -21.65 6.32 20.87
C PRO A 158 -22.11 6.64 22.31
N THR A 159 -21.46 6.04 23.29
CA THR A 159 -21.72 6.25 24.73
C THR A 159 -20.77 7.29 25.33
N ALA A 160 -19.68 7.62 24.61
CA ALA A 160 -18.73 8.67 24.96
C ALA A 160 -18.47 9.60 23.78
N ALA A 161 -18.03 10.81 24.05
CA ALA A 161 -17.64 11.79 23.02
C ALA A 161 -16.20 11.62 22.55
N LYS A 162 -15.36 10.95 23.36
CA LYS A 162 -13.91 10.78 23.11
C LYS A 162 -13.45 9.44 23.70
N MET A 163 -12.41 8.87 23.10
CA MET A 163 -11.70 7.72 23.65
C MET A 163 -11.02 8.08 24.98
N SER A 164 -11.20 7.26 26.02
CA SER A 164 -10.62 7.49 27.35
C SER A 164 -9.09 7.37 27.36
N GLY A 165 -8.52 6.63 26.41
CA GLY A 165 -7.09 6.41 26.29
C GLY A 165 -6.29 7.59 25.71
N LEU A 166 -6.93 8.70 25.33
CA LEU A 166 -6.23 9.87 24.76
C LEU A 166 -6.27 11.07 25.72
N THR A 167 -5.10 11.55 26.13
CA THR A 167 -4.99 12.68 27.06
C THR A 167 -3.96 13.69 26.57
N VAL A 168 -4.39 14.94 26.31
CA VAL A 168 -3.49 16.05 26.03
C VAL A 168 -3.00 16.64 27.35
N THR A 169 -1.67 16.74 27.50
CA THR A 169 -1.02 17.34 28.68
C THR A 169 -0.76 18.83 28.46
N ASP A 170 -0.24 19.18 27.28
CA ASP A 170 0.02 20.55 26.84
C ASP A 170 0.13 20.59 25.30
N ASP A 171 0.58 21.71 24.74
CA ASP A 171 0.65 21.91 23.29
C ASP A 171 1.56 20.88 22.57
N LEU A 172 2.57 20.36 23.23
CA LEU A 172 3.55 19.44 22.64
C LEU A 172 3.51 18.02 23.23
N HIS A 173 2.67 17.76 24.24
CA HIS A 173 2.67 16.47 24.93
C HIS A 173 1.25 15.89 25.01
N PHE A 174 1.15 14.61 24.72
CA PHE A 174 -0.05 13.81 24.96
C PHE A 174 0.30 12.33 25.22
N THR A 175 -0.62 11.65 25.87
CA THR A 175 -0.49 10.22 26.20
C THR A 175 -1.53 9.42 25.41
N VAL A 176 -1.12 8.25 24.92
CA VAL A 176 -1.96 7.22 24.31
C VAL A 176 -1.93 6.00 25.19
N LYS A 177 -3.08 5.62 25.76
CA LYS A 177 -3.24 4.36 26.51
C LYS A 177 -4.03 3.37 25.67
N LEU A 178 -3.46 2.18 25.49
CA LEU A 178 -4.09 1.09 24.76
C LEU A 178 -4.92 0.21 25.70
N SER A 179 -5.92 -0.48 25.16
CA SER A 179 -6.74 -1.45 25.86
C SER A 179 -5.97 -2.73 26.25
N HIS A 180 -4.89 -3.02 25.52
CA HIS A 180 -3.97 -4.13 25.74
C HIS A 180 -2.56 -3.74 25.30
N LYS A 181 -1.57 -4.58 25.55
CA LYS A 181 -0.19 -4.32 25.15
C LYS A 181 0.00 -4.56 23.66
N VAL A 182 0.66 -3.60 22.98
CA VAL A 182 1.05 -3.69 21.57
C VAL A 182 2.45 -3.09 21.44
N SER A 183 3.49 -3.91 21.54
CA SER A 183 4.90 -3.49 21.56
C SER A 183 5.36 -2.79 20.27
N TYR A 184 4.63 -2.96 19.18
CA TYR A 184 4.89 -2.34 17.87
C TYR A 184 3.88 -1.23 17.51
N PHE A 185 3.18 -0.67 18.50
CA PHE A 185 2.17 0.37 18.23
C PHE A 185 2.76 1.58 17.48
N GLU A 186 4.03 1.92 17.73
CA GLU A 186 4.72 2.97 16.98
C GLU A 186 4.70 2.73 15.46
N TYR A 187 4.80 1.46 15.00
CA TYR A 187 4.72 1.14 13.56
C TYR A 187 3.35 1.51 12.98
N LYS A 188 2.28 1.34 13.72
CA LYS A 188 0.93 1.72 13.26
C LYS A 188 0.78 3.23 13.09
N LEU A 189 1.49 4.05 13.87
CA LEU A 189 1.42 5.51 13.87
C LEU A 189 1.96 6.17 12.57
N GLY A 190 2.62 5.43 11.71
CA GLY A 190 3.01 5.87 10.36
C GLY A 190 1.88 5.77 9.32
N TYR A 191 0.78 5.09 9.64
CA TYR A 191 -0.35 5.00 8.74
C TYR A 191 -1.10 6.34 8.64
N ILE A 192 -1.58 6.67 7.43
CA ILE A 192 -2.12 7.99 7.12
C ILE A 192 -3.29 8.42 8.02
N ALA A 193 -4.09 7.48 8.54
CA ALA A 193 -5.21 7.79 9.42
C ALA A 193 -4.80 8.49 10.73
N PHE A 194 -3.55 8.28 11.18
CA PHE A 194 -3.01 8.91 12.39
C PHE A 194 -2.45 10.34 12.17
N SER A 195 -2.69 10.94 11.02
CA SER A 195 -2.27 12.32 10.74
C SER A 195 -3.05 13.35 11.57
N PRO A 196 -2.43 14.50 11.90
CA PRO A 196 -3.12 15.58 12.60
C PRO A 196 -4.03 16.35 11.64
N LEU A 197 -5.06 16.99 12.18
CA LEU A 197 -5.96 17.88 11.45
C LEU A 197 -5.98 19.29 12.08
N PRO A 198 -5.97 20.39 11.28
CA PRO A 198 -6.10 21.74 11.80
C PRO A 198 -7.52 22.01 12.33
N ASP A 199 -7.66 22.95 13.24
CA ASP A 199 -8.97 23.32 13.82
C ASP A 199 -9.99 23.73 12.75
N ALA A 200 -9.53 24.29 11.63
CA ALA A 200 -10.38 24.67 10.50
C ALA A 200 -11.13 23.49 9.86
N PHE A 201 -10.60 22.26 9.98
CA PHE A 201 -11.25 21.05 9.47
C PHE A 201 -12.67 20.87 10.03
N TYR A 202 -12.85 21.10 11.34
CA TYR A 202 -14.11 20.81 12.04
C TYR A 202 -15.25 21.78 11.68
N ASN A 203 -14.95 22.89 11.01
CA ASN A 203 -15.97 23.85 10.54
C ASN A 203 -16.74 23.33 9.32
N ASP A 204 -16.06 22.62 8.41
CA ASP A 204 -16.65 22.01 7.20
C ASP A 204 -15.80 20.81 6.76
N PRO A 205 -15.94 19.63 7.38
CA PRO A 205 -15.16 18.44 7.02
C PRO A 205 -15.36 18.01 5.56
N ALA A 206 -16.55 18.19 5.00
CA ALA A 206 -16.85 17.81 3.62
C ALA A 206 -16.12 18.71 2.61
N GLY A 207 -16.23 20.01 2.78
CA GLY A 207 -15.53 20.99 1.92
C GLY A 207 -14.02 20.97 2.09
N TYR A 208 -13.54 20.66 3.31
CA TYR A 208 -12.11 20.50 3.57
C TYR A 208 -11.46 19.42 2.70
N GLY A 209 -12.12 18.29 2.52
CA GLY A 209 -11.59 17.20 1.71
C GLY A 209 -11.45 17.52 0.21
N GLN A 210 -12.04 18.62 -0.27
CA GLN A 210 -11.84 19.14 -1.62
C GLN A 210 -10.65 20.10 -1.73
N LYS A 211 -10.21 20.70 -0.62
CA LYS A 211 -9.07 21.63 -0.54
C LYS A 211 -8.32 21.42 0.77
N PRO A 212 -7.68 20.25 0.95
CA PRO A 212 -7.09 19.88 2.22
C PRO A 212 -5.91 20.79 2.61
N VAL A 213 -5.83 21.10 3.90
CA VAL A 213 -4.74 21.84 4.54
C VAL A 213 -3.97 20.87 5.44
N GLY A 214 -2.88 20.33 4.95
CA GLY A 214 -2.05 19.37 5.70
C GLY A 214 -0.83 20.04 6.35
N ASN A 215 0.10 19.19 6.78
CA ASN A 215 1.38 19.56 7.39
C ASN A 215 2.57 18.84 6.70
N GLY A 216 2.33 18.24 5.53
CA GLY A 216 3.30 17.45 4.78
C GLY A 216 4.28 18.26 3.96
N ALA A 217 5.14 17.54 3.22
CA ALA A 217 6.19 18.14 2.40
C ALA A 217 5.64 18.94 1.20
N TYR A 218 4.43 18.67 0.80
CA TYR A 218 3.74 19.37 -0.29
C TYR A 218 2.39 19.89 0.18
N GLN A 219 1.98 21.05 -0.37
CA GLN A 219 0.69 21.65 -0.13
C GLN A 219 -0.21 21.55 -1.37
N PHE A 220 -1.49 21.42 -1.15
CA PHE A 220 -2.52 21.33 -2.19
C PHE A 220 -2.60 22.63 -3.00
N VAL A 221 -2.77 22.49 -4.34
CA VAL A 221 -2.98 23.63 -5.26
C VAL A 221 -4.34 23.51 -5.94
N SER A 222 -4.61 22.41 -6.65
CA SER A 222 -5.88 22.19 -7.35
C SER A 222 -6.19 20.69 -7.50
N TRP A 223 -7.48 20.41 -7.69
CA TRP A 223 -7.98 19.11 -8.07
C TRP A 223 -8.94 19.27 -9.26
N ASP A 224 -8.46 18.90 -10.43
CA ASP A 224 -9.26 18.81 -11.65
C ASP A 224 -9.72 17.35 -11.77
N HIS A 225 -10.96 17.08 -11.36
CA HIS A 225 -11.50 15.72 -11.27
C HIS A 225 -11.32 14.93 -12.57
N ASN A 226 -10.89 13.66 -12.45
CA ASN A 226 -10.56 12.75 -13.54
C ASN A 226 -9.43 13.23 -14.49
N GLN A 227 -8.69 14.25 -14.09
CA GLN A 227 -7.55 14.76 -14.86
C GLN A 227 -6.27 14.78 -14.02
N GLN A 228 -6.24 15.56 -12.93
CA GLN A 228 -5.05 15.71 -12.10
C GLN A 228 -5.32 16.31 -10.74
N VAL A 229 -4.42 16.00 -9.79
CA VAL A 229 -4.22 16.78 -8.57
C VAL A 229 -2.85 17.45 -8.64
N VAL A 230 -2.79 18.76 -8.39
CA VAL A 230 -1.56 19.54 -8.40
C VAL A 230 -1.17 19.89 -6.97
N THR A 231 0.10 19.67 -6.65
CA THR A 231 0.70 20.05 -5.38
C THR A 231 1.95 20.90 -5.62
N LYS A 232 2.38 21.65 -4.61
CA LYS A 232 3.66 22.38 -4.63
C LYS A 232 4.42 22.14 -3.34
N ALA A 233 5.75 22.21 -3.40
CA ALA A 233 6.59 22.07 -2.21
C ALA A 233 6.22 23.11 -1.13
N PHE A 234 6.19 22.66 0.13
CA PHE A 234 5.93 23.52 1.28
C PHE A 234 7.25 24.05 1.84
N PRO A 235 7.52 25.37 1.74
CA PRO A 235 8.81 25.93 2.15
C PRO A 235 9.12 25.77 3.65
N ASP A 236 8.07 25.83 4.49
CA ASP A 236 8.19 25.73 5.96
C ASP A 236 8.17 24.27 6.47
N TYR A 237 8.19 23.27 5.58
CA TYR A 237 8.19 21.86 5.99
C TYR A 237 9.37 21.52 6.91
N GLN A 238 9.08 20.89 8.05
CA GLN A 238 10.07 20.57 9.09
C GLN A 238 10.57 19.11 9.08
N GLY A 239 9.98 18.25 8.23
CA GLY A 239 10.30 16.83 8.20
C GLY A 239 11.72 16.49 7.74
N VAL A 240 12.07 15.21 7.89
CA VAL A 240 13.43 14.69 7.68
C VAL A 240 13.89 14.90 6.23
N ASP A 241 13.02 14.63 5.25
CA ASP A 241 13.35 14.70 3.84
C ASP A 241 12.74 15.94 3.19
N LYS A 242 13.53 16.98 3.00
CA LYS A 242 13.11 18.20 2.29
C LYS A 242 12.91 17.91 0.79
N PRO A 243 11.86 18.45 0.15
CA PRO A 243 11.67 18.32 -1.29
C PRO A 243 12.84 18.86 -2.11
N LYS A 244 13.34 18.06 -3.06
CA LYS A 244 14.34 18.44 -4.07
C LYS A 244 13.70 18.86 -5.40
N ASN A 245 12.37 18.99 -5.42
CA ASN A 245 11.56 19.43 -6.55
C ASN A 245 10.51 20.43 -6.11
N GLY A 246 9.88 21.13 -7.06
CA GLY A 246 8.92 22.18 -6.79
C GLY A 246 7.50 21.70 -6.49
N GLY A 247 7.21 20.40 -6.68
CA GLY A 247 5.89 19.84 -6.46
C GLY A 247 5.62 18.61 -7.32
N ILE A 248 4.43 18.05 -7.19
CA ILE A 248 3.99 16.84 -7.89
C ILE A 248 2.67 17.12 -8.60
N VAL A 249 2.57 16.70 -9.86
CA VAL A 249 1.33 16.65 -10.62
C VAL A 249 0.90 15.18 -10.73
N PHE A 250 -0.10 14.80 -9.95
CA PHE A 250 -0.71 13.46 -10.00
C PHE A 250 -1.66 13.41 -11.19
N LYS A 251 -1.23 12.83 -12.32
CA LYS A 251 -2.01 12.70 -13.55
C LYS A 251 -2.87 11.44 -13.53
N MET A 252 -4.17 11.58 -13.77
CA MET A 252 -5.10 10.47 -13.84
C MET A 252 -5.06 9.81 -15.22
N TYR A 253 -4.87 8.49 -15.25
CA TYR A 253 -4.90 7.70 -16.47
C TYR A 253 -5.97 6.62 -16.37
N SER A 254 -6.72 6.42 -17.46
CA SER A 254 -7.72 5.35 -17.56
C SER A 254 -7.08 3.98 -17.85
N THR A 255 -5.88 3.96 -18.43
CA THR A 255 -5.13 2.73 -18.74
C THR A 255 -3.64 2.94 -18.51
N SER A 256 -2.95 1.89 -18.09
CA SER A 256 -1.49 1.91 -17.94
C SER A 256 -0.74 1.96 -19.27
N GLU A 257 -1.35 1.52 -20.36
CA GLU A 257 -0.79 1.64 -21.72
C GLU A 257 -0.66 3.10 -22.15
N ALA A 258 -1.66 3.94 -21.88
CA ALA A 258 -1.60 5.38 -22.16
C ALA A 258 -0.51 6.07 -21.33
N ALA A 259 -0.41 5.73 -20.04
CA ALA A 259 0.64 6.24 -19.17
C ALA A 259 2.05 5.81 -19.65
N TYR A 260 2.20 4.56 -20.12
CA TYR A 260 3.49 4.08 -20.64
C TYR A 260 3.91 4.78 -21.94
N ALA A 261 2.97 5.05 -22.85
CA ALA A 261 3.24 5.83 -24.07
C ALA A 261 3.67 7.26 -23.73
N ASP A 262 3.03 7.89 -22.74
CA ASP A 262 3.40 9.22 -22.23
C ASP A 262 4.77 9.22 -21.54
N LEU A 263 5.10 8.16 -20.80
CA LEU A 263 6.44 7.99 -20.22
C LEU A 263 7.53 7.92 -21.31
N GLN A 264 7.31 7.10 -22.33
CA GLN A 264 8.26 6.93 -23.45
C GLN A 264 8.46 8.23 -24.24
N SER A 265 7.40 9.05 -24.37
CA SER A 265 7.46 10.36 -25.04
C SER A 265 7.86 11.51 -24.11
N ASN A 266 8.20 11.24 -22.85
CA ASN A 266 8.53 12.22 -21.81
C ASN A 266 7.39 13.23 -21.48
N ASN A 267 6.13 12.82 -21.64
CA ASN A 267 4.95 13.57 -21.22
C ASN A 267 4.47 13.18 -19.81
N LEU A 268 4.96 12.07 -19.29
CA LEU A 268 4.85 11.62 -17.91
C LEU A 268 6.25 11.41 -17.36
N ASP A 269 6.50 11.83 -16.10
CA ASP A 269 7.85 11.76 -15.53
C ASP A 269 8.10 10.48 -14.72
N VAL A 270 7.15 10.03 -13.93
CA VAL A 270 7.26 8.80 -13.14
C VAL A 270 6.01 7.97 -13.31
N MET A 271 6.18 6.72 -13.68
CA MET A 271 5.09 5.76 -13.84
C MET A 271 4.80 5.04 -12.52
N ASP A 272 3.56 4.62 -12.29
CA ASP A 272 3.20 3.74 -11.17
C ASP A 272 3.58 2.29 -11.48
N GLN A 273 2.97 1.73 -12.53
CA GLN A 273 3.17 0.34 -12.90
C GLN A 273 3.19 0.17 -14.43
N VAL A 274 4.21 -0.53 -14.91
CA VAL A 274 4.34 -0.92 -16.32
C VAL A 274 3.16 -1.84 -16.71
N PRO A 275 2.49 -1.59 -17.85
CA PRO A 275 1.39 -2.42 -18.30
C PRO A 275 1.84 -3.85 -18.63
N PRO A 276 0.97 -4.85 -18.49
CA PRO A 276 1.30 -6.24 -18.81
C PRO A 276 1.89 -6.42 -20.21
N SER A 277 1.39 -5.66 -21.19
CA SER A 277 1.87 -5.68 -22.58
C SER A 277 3.33 -5.26 -22.75
N ALA A 278 3.89 -4.46 -21.84
CA ALA A 278 5.26 -3.96 -21.89
C ALA A 278 6.23 -4.67 -20.93
N LEU A 279 5.77 -5.57 -20.07
CA LEU A 279 6.61 -6.23 -19.05
C LEU A 279 7.82 -6.96 -19.64
N ALA A 280 7.69 -7.52 -20.84
CA ALA A 280 8.78 -8.23 -21.50
C ALA A 280 9.89 -7.30 -22.02
N THR A 281 9.58 -6.02 -22.31
CA THR A 281 10.48 -5.11 -23.02
C THR A 281 10.87 -3.86 -22.24
N TYR A 282 10.12 -3.46 -21.21
CA TYR A 282 10.31 -2.18 -20.53
C TYR A 282 11.75 -1.95 -20.02
N LYS A 283 12.44 -3.02 -19.60
CA LYS A 283 13.84 -2.91 -19.15
C LYS A 283 14.78 -2.53 -20.29
N SER A 284 14.55 -3.08 -21.50
CA SER A 284 15.31 -2.68 -22.69
C SER A 284 14.89 -1.31 -23.22
N ASP A 285 13.60 -0.97 -23.14
CA ASP A 285 13.07 0.30 -23.64
C ASP A 285 13.53 1.49 -22.80
N LEU A 286 13.59 1.31 -21.47
CA LEU A 286 13.92 2.36 -20.52
C LEU A 286 15.39 2.36 -20.07
N GLY A 287 16.11 1.22 -20.23
CA GLY A 287 17.50 1.07 -19.76
C GLY A 287 17.61 1.33 -18.24
N ASP A 288 18.55 2.20 -17.85
CA ASP A 288 18.80 2.55 -16.43
C ASP A 288 17.62 3.29 -15.76
N ARG A 289 16.60 3.66 -16.51
CA ARG A 289 15.38 4.29 -16.01
C ARG A 289 14.28 3.29 -15.66
N ALA A 290 14.50 2.01 -15.93
CA ALA A 290 13.59 0.94 -15.52
C ALA A 290 13.76 0.65 -14.03
N ILE A 291 12.62 0.51 -13.33
CA ILE A 291 12.55 0.16 -11.91
C ILE A 291 12.05 -1.28 -11.78
N ASP A 292 12.74 -2.07 -10.96
CA ASP A 292 12.33 -3.43 -10.57
C ASP A 292 12.72 -3.64 -9.10
N ALA A 293 11.82 -3.32 -8.18
CA ALA A 293 12.07 -3.33 -6.74
C ALA A 293 11.12 -4.28 -6.00
N PRO A 294 11.50 -4.86 -4.86
CA PRO A 294 10.59 -5.59 -3.98
C PRO A 294 9.45 -4.69 -3.51
N GLN A 295 8.25 -5.27 -3.37
CA GLN A 295 7.08 -4.61 -2.78
C GLN A 295 6.58 -5.45 -1.61
N GLY A 296 6.22 -4.81 -0.50
CA GLY A 296 5.63 -5.45 0.68
C GLY A 296 4.21 -5.94 0.42
N ALA A 297 4.06 -6.83 -0.56
CA ALA A 297 2.78 -7.40 -0.95
C ALA A 297 2.92 -8.85 -1.40
N ILE A 298 1.88 -9.65 -1.10
CA ILE A 298 1.81 -11.09 -1.43
C ILE A 298 0.47 -11.44 -2.07
N GLN A 299 0.51 -12.38 -3.01
CA GLN A 299 -0.66 -13.05 -3.57
C GLN A 299 -0.81 -14.43 -2.96
N ASN A 300 -2.02 -14.76 -2.51
CA ASN A 300 -2.36 -16.05 -1.93
C ASN A 300 -3.61 -16.65 -2.59
N ILE A 301 -3.81 -17.94 -2.37
CA ILE A 301 -5.11 -18.63 -2.52
C ILE A 301 -5.58 -19.02 -1.12
N GLY A 302 -6.69 -18.44 -0.66
CA GLY A 302 -7.32 -18.77 0.62
C GLY A 302 -8.34 -19.89 0.48
N PHE A 303 -8.66 -20.58 1.59
CA PHE A 303 -9.68 -21.61 1.66
C PHE A 303 -10.79 -21.25 2.64
N THR A 304 -12.01 -21.69 2.34
CA THR A 304 -13.21 -21.47 3.17
C THR A 304 -13.26 -22.44 4.34
N LEU A 305 -12.42 -22.24 5.37
CA LEU A 305 -12.30 -23.13 6.52
C LEU A 305 -13.54 -23.14 7.43
N TYR A 306 -14.47 -22.23 7.22
CA TYR A 306 -15.80 -22.23 7.84
C TYR A 306 -16.77 -23.23 7.20
N GLN A 307 -16.39 -23.88 6.10
CA GLN A 307 -17.20 -24.90 5.41
C GLN A 307 -16.77 -26.31 5.75
N ALA A 308 -17.75 -27.22 5.93
CA ALA A 308 -17.51 -28.60 6.31
C ALA A 308 -16.54 -29.37 5.37
N ASP A 309 -16.50 -29.01 4.10
CA ASP A 309 -15.63 -29.62 3.11
C ASP A 309 -14.14 -29.31 3.30
N TRP A 310 -13.81 -28.15 3.91
CA TRP A 310 -12.45 -27.66 4.07
C TRP A 310 -12.01 -27.48 5.52
N ALA A 311 -12.97 -27.46 6.48
CA ALA A 311 -12.71 -27.28 7.91
C ALA A 311 -11.94 -28.42 8.59
N PRO A 312 -12.20 -29.73 8.28
CA PRO A 312 -11.58 -30.81 9.05
C PRO A 312 -10.05 -30.73 9.06
N PRO A 313 -9.39 -31.02 10.20
CA PRO A 313 -7.93 -30.88 10.35
C PRO A 313 -7.13 -31.68 9.32
N GLU A 314 -7.61 -32.87 8.94
CA GLU A 314 -6.97 -33.70 7.91
C GLU A 314 -6.93 -33.05 6.54
N LYS A 315 -7.86 -32.12 6.25
CA LYS A 315 -7.87 -31.34 5.00
C LYS A 315 -6.68 -30.38 4.88
N ALA A 316 -5.95 -30.13 5.97
CA ALA A 316 -4.66 -29.44 5.88
C ALA A 316 -3.70 -30.15 4.92
N LYS A 317 -3.65 -31.50 4.94
CA LYS A 317 -2.83 -32.28 3.98
C LYS A 317 -3.28 -32.08 2.53
N VAL A 318 -4.59 -31.97 2.29
CA VAL A 318 -5.11 -31.65 0.95
C VAL A 318 -4.60 -30.28 0.49
N ARG A 319 -4.69 -29.25 1.34
CA ARG A 319 -4.24 -27.89 1.02
C ARG A 319 -2.72 -27.82 0.82
N GLN A 320 -1.94 -28.56 1.63
CA GLN A 320 -0.49 -28.71 1.46
C GLN A 320 -0.16 -29.37 0.11
N GLY A 321 -0.85 -30.46 -0.23
CA GLY A 321 -0.66 -31.16 -1.52
C GLY A 321 -1.04 -30.26 -2.71
N LEU A 322 -2.13 -29.51 -2.62
CA LEU A 322 -2.51 -28.54 -3.66
C LEU A 322 -1.43 -27.47 -3.84
N SER A 323 -0.81 -27.00 -2.75
CA SER A 323 0.29 -26.06 -2.82
C SER A 323 1.51 -26.63 -3.53
N MET A 324 1.89 -27.89 -3.22
CA MET A 324 3.03 -28.57 -3.86
C MET A 324 2.78 -28.94 -5.33
N ALA A 325 1.51 -28.94 -5.77
CA ALA A 325 1.14 -29.16 -7.17
C ALA A 325 1.31 -27.92 -8.06
N ILE A 326 1.57 -26.74 -7.50
CA ILE A 326 1.68 -25.48 -8.22
C ILE A 326 3.14 -25.19 -8.58
N ASP A 327 3.47 -25.20 -9.88
CA ASP A 327 4.77 -24.78 -10.39
C ASP A 327 4.87 -23.24 -10.43
N ARG A 328 5.24 -22.67 -9.28
CA ARG A 328 5.35 -21.21 -9.11
C ARG A 328 6.43 -20.60 -10.00
N ASP A 329 7.55 -21.29 -10.19
CA ASP A 329 8.68 -20.82 -11.00
C ASP A 329 8.26 -20.66 -12.46
N THR A 330 7.63 -21.69 -13.03
CA THR A 330 7.14 -21.63 -14.40
C THR A 330 6.07 -20.55 -14.56
N ILE A 331 5.10 -20.46 -13.64
CA ILE A 331 4.01 -19.48 -13.73
C ILE A 331 4.55 -18.05 -13.63
N THR A 332 5.42 -17.76 -12.65
CA THR A 332 5.98 -16.41 -12.49
C THR A 332 6.85 -16.01 -13.66
N LYS A 333 7.59 -16.94 -14.26
CA LYS A 333 8.47 -16.69 -15.41
C LYS A 333 7.69 -16.52 -16.71
N THR A 334 6.71 -17.38 -17.00
CA THR A 334 6.08 -17.46 -18.32
C THR A 334 4.75 -16.71 -18.40
N VAL A 335 3.90 -16.76 -17.37
CA VAL A 335 2.59 -16.11 -17.34
C VAL A 335 2.72 -14.70 -16.79
N LEU A 336 3.45 -14.53 -15.70
CA LEU A 336 3.65 -13.22 -15.04
C LEU A 336 4.90 -12.49 -15.54
N GLN A 337 5.61 -13.03 -16.53
CA GLN A 337 6.73 -12.41 -17.24
C GLN A 337 7.82 -11.86 -16.31
N GLY A 338 8.08 -12.52 -15.17
CA GLY A 338 9.06 -12.11 -14.17
C GLY A 338 8.64 -10.92 -13.30
N SER A 339 7.41 -10.41 -13.43
CA SER A 339 6.89 -9.30 -12.61
C SER A 339 6.57 -9.68 -11.17
N ARG A 340 6.74 -10.95 -10.82
CA ARG A 340 6.51 -11.51 -9.47
C ARG A 340 7.63 -12.50 -9.14
N LYS A 341 7.83 -12.74 -7.84
CA LYS A 341 8.81 -13.71 -7.32
C LYS A 341 8.06 -14.82 -6.58
N PRO A 342 8.37 -16.13 -6.80
CA PRO A 342 7.78 -17.23 -6.05
C PRO A 342 7.84 -17.00 -4.55
N ALA A 343 6.72 -17.20 -3.85
CA ALA A 343 6.67 -17.04 -2.40
C ALA A 343 7.09 -18.32 -1.67
N SER A 344 7.82 -18.16 -0.56
CA SER A 344 8.23 -19.22 0.36
C SER A 344 7.79 -18.97 1.81
N ALA A 345 6.98 -17.93 2.04
CA ALA A 345 6.49 -17.47 3.34
C ALA A 345 5.19 -16.68 3.15
N TRP A 346 4.45 -16.42 4.22
CA TRP A 346 3.22 -15.58 4.20
C TRP A 346 3.50 -14.09 4.35
N VAL A 347 4.65 -13.74 4.92
CA VAL A 347 5.13 -12.35 5.00
C VAL A 347 5.86 -12.01 3.70
N ALA A 348 5.64 -10.82 3.14
CA ALA A 348 6.25 -10.40 1.90
C ALA A 348 7.73 -10.01 2.06
N GLU A 349 8.51 -10.20 0.99
CA GLU A 349 9.88 -9.73 0.91
C GLU A 349 9.95 -8.18 1.03
N GLY A 350 10.91 -7.66 1.78
CA GLY A 350 11.04 -6.21 2.03
C GLY A 350 10.26 -5.70 3.24
N VAL A 351 9.53 -6.58 3.94
CA VAL A 351 8.85 -6.30 5.22
C VAL A 351 9.77 -6.70 6.37
N GLU A 352 9.86 -5.89 7.42
CA GLU A 352 10.63 -6.24 8.60
C GLU A 352 10.06 -7.51 9.25
N GLY A 353 10.92 -8.47 9.52
CA GLY A 353 10.54 -9.79 10.02
C GLY A 353 10.26 -10.82 8.92
N TYR A 354 10.35 -10.47 7.62
CA TYR A 354 10.36 -11.48 6.57
C TYR A 354 11.44 -12.54 6.81
N LYS A 355 11.06 -13.81 6.69
CA LYS A 355 11.98 -14.93 6.77
C LYS A 355 11.64 -15.93 5.67
N ALA A 356 12.57 -16.10 4.74
CA ALA A 356 12.41 -17.05 3.65
C ALA A 356 12.24 -18.48 4.19
N GLY A 357 11.42 -19.27 3.50
CA GLY A 357 11.27 -20.69 3.80
C GLY A 357 10.30 -21.05 4.92
N GLN A 358 9.54 -20.09 5.49
CA GLN A 358 8.56 -20.36 6.55
C GLN A 358 7.42 -21.29 6.11
N CYS A 359 7.14 -21.36 4.81
CA CYS A 359 6.20 -22.34 4.21
C CYS A 359 6.75 -23.77 4.21
N GLY A 360 8.07 -23.94 4.41
CA GLY A 360 8.74 -25.24 4.32
C GLY A 360 8.57 -25.90 2.95
N ASP A 361 8.53 -27.23 2.94
CA ASP A 361 8.37 -28.01 1.72
C ASP A 361 7.02 -27.76 1.01
N ASN A 362 6.01 -27.26 1.73
CA ASN A 362 4.68 -27.01 1.15
C ASN A 362 4.69 -25.98 0.00
N CYS A 363 5.69 -25.12 -0.09
CA CYS A 363 5.87 -24.18 -1.20
C CYS A 363 6.84 -24.70 -2.28
N THR A 364 7.38 -25.90 -2.14
CA THR A 364 8.22 -26.57 -3.15
C THR A 364 7.35 -27.32 -4.14
N PHE A 365 7.68 -27.25 -5.43
CA PHE A 365 6.97 -28.00 -6.47
C PHE A 365 7.38 -29.48 -6.43
N ASP A 366 6.46 -30.34 -6.03
CA ASP A 366 6.62 -31.81 -6.00
C ASP A 366 5.29 -32.51 -6.30
N PRO A 367 5.03 -32.86 -7.57
CA PRO A 367 3.80 -33.55 -7.97
C PRO A 367 3.57 -34.91 -7.33
N ALA A 368 4.63 -35.64 -7.02
CA ALA A 368 4.52 -36.95 -6.41
C ALA A 368 4.05 -36.85 -4.96
N LYS A 369 4.69 -35.95 -4.19
CA LYS A 369 4.31 -35.67 -2.82
C LYS A 369 2.93 -35.01 -2.74
N ALA A 370 2.59 -34.15 -3.69
CA ALA A 370 1.27 -33.53 -3.81
C ALA A 370 0.15 -34.59 -3.87
N LYS A 371 0.25 -35.57 -4.75
CA LYS A 371 -0.72 -36.69 -4.85
C LYS A 371 -0.82 -37.46 -3.56
N GLN A 372 0.31 -37.77 -2.94
CA GLN A 372 0.36 -38.50 -1.67
C GLN A 372 -0.41 -37.76 -0.58
N LEU A 373 -0.10 -36.46 -0.36
CA LEU A 373 -0.74 -35.64 0.68
C LEU A 373 -2.24 -35.47 0.43
N ILE A 374 -2.65 -35.23 -0.81
CA ILE A 374 -4.08 -35.14 -1.15
C ILE A 374 -4.81 -36.46 -0.80
N ALA A 375 -4.24 -37.59 -1.13
CA ALA A 375 -4.83 -38.90 -0.78
C ALA A 375 -4.88 -39.14 0.74
N GLU A 376 -3.80 -38.84 1.46
CA GLU A 376 -3.73 -38.91 2.93
C GLU A 376 -4.75 -38.01 3.63
N GLY A 377 -5.07 -36.83 3.06
CA GLY A 377 -6.09 -35.89 3.55
C GLY A 377 -7.52 -36.27 3.12
N GLY A 378 -7.73 -37.43 2.52
CA GLY A 378 -9.06 -37.90 2.10
C GLY A 378 -9.56 -37.26 0.79
N GLY A 379 -8.65 -36.77 -0.04
CA GLY A 379 -8.97 -36.16 -1.35
C GLY A 379 -9.58 -34.77 -1.29
N VAL A 380 -9.60 -34.11 -2.45
CA VAL A 380 -10.36 -32.86 -2.64
C VAL A 380 -11.86 -33.21 -2.69
N PRO A 381 -12.74 -32.42 -2.03
CA PRO A 381 -14.19 -32.67 -2.05
C PRO A 381 -14.71 -32.81 -3.48
N GLY A 382 -15.38 -33.95 -3.79
CA GLY A 382 -15.88 -34.25 -5.15
C GLY A 382 -14.82 -34.26 -6.25
N ASN A 383 -13.53 -34.38 -5.90
CA ASN A 383 -12.38 -34.22 -6.81
C ASN A 383 -12.40 -32.94 -7.64
N ARG A 384 -12.99 -31.87 -7.11
CA ARG A 384 -13.19 -30.58 -7.80
C ARG A 384 -12.95 -29.40 -6.86
N MET A 385 -12.29 -28.35 -7.36
CA MET A 385 -12.19 -27.07 -6.68
C MET A 385 -12.40 -25.91 -7.64
N THR A 386 -12.88 -24.79 -7.10
CA THR A 386 -12.94 -23.51 -7.79
C THR A 386 -12.06 -22.50 -7.09
N ILE A 387 -11.50 -21.54 -7.84
CA ILE A 387 -10.81 -20.37 -7.31
C ILE A 387 -11.61 -19.14 -7.69
N THR A 388 -12.35 -18.59 -6.73
CA THR A 388 -13.10 -17.33 -6.93
C THR A 388 -12.13 -16.15 -7.00
N TYR A 389 -12.30 -15.27 -7.99
CA TYR A 389 -11.47 -14.08 -8.19
C TYR A 389 -12.27 -12.93 -8.84
N ASN A 390 -11.78 -11.70 -8.73
CA ASN A 390 -12.33 -10.53 -9.42
C ASN A 390 -11.73 -10.42 -10.83
N ALA A 391 -12.59 -10.26 -11.83
CA ALA A 391 -12.20 -10.24 -13.25
C ALA A 391 -11.47 -8.94 -13.66
N ASP A 392 -11.75 -7.83 -12.98
CA ASP A 392 -11.14 -6.51 -13.20
C ASP A 392 -9.70 -6.37 -12.71
N GLY A 393 -9.16 -7.35 -11.97
CA GLY A 393 -7.82 -7.32 -11.36
C GLY A 393 -6.73 -8.04 -12.15
N GLY A 394 -6.96 -8.47 -13.41
CA GLY A 394 -5.97 -9.18 -14.22
C GLY A 394 -5.59 -10.56 -13.65
N HIS A 395 -6.54 -11.25 -12.99
CA HIS A 395 -6.26 -12.50 -12.30
C HIS A 395 -6.49 -13.76 -13.14
N LYS A 396 -7.21 -13.64 -14.25
CA LYS A 396 -7.65 -14.77 -15.05
C LYS A 396 -6.49 -15.66 -15.49
N GLU A 397 -5.47 -15.07 -16.08
CA GLU A 397 -4.35 -15.78 -16.71
C GLU A 397 -3.59 -16.63 -15.70
N TRP A 398 -3.28 -16.09 -14.54
CA TRP A 398 -2.56 -16.84 -13.53
C TRP A 398 -3.46 -17.84 -12.79
N VAL A 399 -4.76 -17.56 -12.60
CA VAL A 399 -5.71 -18.54 -12.03
C VAL A 399 -5.83 -19.74 -12.95
N ASP A 400 -5.96 -19.51 -14.25
CA ASP A 400 -6.00 -20.57 -15.26
C ASP A 400 -4.70 -21.40 -15.25
N ALA A 401 -3.53 -20.74 -15.13
CA ALA A 401 -2.23 -21.43 -15.05
C ALA A 401 -2.08 -22.27 -13.78
N VAL A 402 -2.49 -21.74 -12.62
CA VAL A 402 -2.52 -22.49 -11.35
C VAL A 402 -3.45 -23.70 -11.46
N CYS A 403 -4.66 -23.50 -11.98
CA CYS A 403 -5.61 -24.59 -12.18
C CYS A 403 -5.09 -25.64 -13.16
N ASN A 404 -4.40 -25.24 -14.24
CA ASN A 404 -3.73 -26.18 -15.16
C ASN A 404 -2.65 -26.99 -14.45
N SER A 405 -1.81 -26.32 -13.63
CA SER A 405 -0.77 -27.00 -12.85
C SER A 405 -1.37 -28.05 -11.90
N ILE A 406 -2.41 -27.68 -11.16
CA ILE A 406 -3.12 -28.61 -10.25
C ILE A 406 -3.70 -29.80 -11.02
N ARG A 407 -4.43 -29.56 -12.11
CA ARG A 407 -5.03 -30.65 -12.92
C ARG A 407 -4.00 -31.61 -13.47
N GLN A 408 -2.95 -31.09 -14.08
CA GLN A 408 -1.90 -31.92 -14.68
C GLN A 408 -1.15 -32.74 -13.66
N ASN A 409 -0.89 -32.18 -12.50
CA ASN A 409 -0.04 -32.79 -11.48
C ASN A 409 -0.81 -33.69 -10.49
N THR A 410 -2.12 -33.52 -10.33
CA THR A 410 -2.90 -34.26 -9.32
C THR A 410 -4.11 -35.01 -9.87
N GLY A 411 -4.64 -34.61 -11.01
CA GLY A 411 -5.92 -35.08 -11.54
C GLY A 411 -7.15 -34.47 -10.87
N VAL A 412 -6.96 -33.44 -10.01
CA VAL A 412 -8.07 -32.67 -9.41
C VAL A 412 -8.60 -31.68 -10.44
N GLU A 413 -9.91 -31.67 -10.66
CA GLU A 413 -10.55 -30.68 -11.50
C GLU A 413 -10.49 -29.29 -10.82
N CYS A 414 -9.79 -28.36 -11.45
CA CYS A 414 -9.66 -26.98 -10.96
C CYS A 414 -10.13 -25.99 -12.02
N THR A 415 -10.98 -25.03 -11.63
CA THR A 415 -11.50 -23.97 -12.51
C THR A 415 -11.55 -22.64 -11.79
N GLY A 416 -11.36 -21.55 -12.54
CA GLY A 416 -11.60 -20.20 -12.03
C GLY A 416 -13.10 -19.88 -11.97
N ASP A 417 -13.51 -19.10 -10.97
CA ASP A 417 -14.87 -18.56 -10.77
C ASP A 417 -14.80 -17.01 -10.75
N PRO A 418 -14.86 -16.34 -11.93
CA PRO A 418 -14.75 -14.91 -12.01
C PRO A 418 -15.98 -14.19 -11.46
N LYS A 419 -15.78 -13.22 -10.56
CA LYS A 419 -16.78 -12.20 -10.21
C LYS A 419 -16.53 -10.95 -11.06
N PRO A 420 -17.56 -10.18 -11.41
CA PRO A 420 -17.41 -9.04 -12.33
C PRO A 420 -16.33 -8.03 -11.92
N ASP A 421 -16.26 -7.72 -10.63
CA ASP A 421 -15.38 -6.72 -10.07
C ASP A 421 -14.93 -7.07 -8.64
N PHE A 422 -13.97 -6.29 -8.12
CA PHE A 422 -13.42 -6.47 -6.79
C PHE A 422 -14.48 -6.35 -5.69
N LYS A 423 -15.38 -5.38 -5.78
CA LYS A 423 -16.45 -5.16 -4.79
C LYS A 423 -17.35 -6.38 -4.66
N THR A 424 -17.78 -6.93 -5.79
CA THR A 424 -18.63 -8.14 -5.85
C THR A 424 -17.90 -9.36 -5.29
N ALA A 425 -16.63 -9.54 -5.66
CA ALA A 425 -15.80 -10.63 -5.13
C ALA A 425 -15.63 -10.51 -3.61
N ARG A 426 -15.31 -9.31 -3.09
CA ARG A 426 -15.18 -9.07 -1.63
C ARG A 426 -16.48 -9.33 -0.90
N ALA A 427 -17.60 -8.84 -1.39
CA ALA A 427 -18.92 -9.09 -0.78
C ALA A 427 -19.24 -10.59 -0.69
N ALA A 428 -18.91 -11.37 -1.75
CA ALA A 428 -19.11 -12.82 -1.74
C ALA A 428 -18.19 -13.53 -0.74
N ILE A 429 -16.92 -13.11 -0.62
CA ILE A 429 -15.94 -13.67 0.32
C ILE A 429 -16.35 -13.35 1.77
N THR A 430 -16.52 -12.07 2.11
CA THR A 430 -16.86 -11.63 3.48
C THR A 430 -18.25 -12.07 3.91
N GLY A 431 -19.19 -12.20 2.96
CA GLY A 431 -20.53 -12.76 3.20
C GLY A 431 -20.59 -14.28 3.26
N HIS A 432 -19.45 -14.99 3.22
CA HIS A 432 -19.35 -16.46 3.23
C HIS A 432 -20.20 -17.14 2.14
N GLN A 433 -20.32 -16.51 0.96
CA GLN A 433 -21.17 -16.96 -0.14
C GLN A 433 -20.42 -17.79 -1.19
N ILE A 434 -19.11 -18.00 -1.01
CA ILE A 434 -18.28 -18.80 -1.90
C ILE A 434 -18.07 -20.20 -1.33
N ASN A 435 -17.79 -21.16 -2.22
CA ASN A 435 -17.44 -22.55 -1.84
C ASN A 435 -16.11 -22.92 -2.47
N GLY A 436 -15.14 -23.37 -1.64
CA GLY A 436 -13.84 -23.80 -2.09
C GLY A 436 -12.74 -22.81 -1.80
N ALA A 437 -12.02 -22.36 -2.84
CA ALA A 437 -10.89 -21.46 -2.69
C ALA A 437 -11.16 -20.09 -3.30
N PHE A 438 -10.39 -19.09 -2.90
CA PHE A 438 -10.51 -17.75 -3.43
C PHE A 438 -9.16 -17.05 -3.54
N ARG A 439 -9.06 -16.18 -4.51
CA ARG A 439 -7.94 -15.23 -4.64
C ARG A 439 -7.97 -14.26 -3.47
N THR A 440 -6.86 -14.15 -2.80
CA THR A 440 -6.61 -13.17 -1.76
C THR A 440 -5.16 -12.71 -1.80
N GLY A 441 -4.81 -11.73 -1.00
CA GLY A 441 -3.45 -11.21 -0.86
C GLY A 441 -3.44 -10.12 0.19
N TRP A 442 -2.25 -9.66 0.53
CA TRP A 442 -2.06 -8.57 1.47
C TRP A 442 -1.03 -7.58 0.94
N VAL A 443 -1.28 -6.31 1.12
CA VAL A 443 -0.33 -5.23 0.92
C VAL A 443 -0.07 -4.63 2.29
N GLN A 444 1.17 -4.40 2.64
CA GLN A 444 1.50 -3.87 3.96
C GLN A 444 0.85 -2.50 4.20
N ASP A 445 0.30 -2.32 5.39
CA ASP A 445 -0.16 -1.04 5.92
C ASP A 445 0.94 -0.38 6.75
N TYR A 446 1.72 -1.21 7.47
CA TYR A 446 2.96 -0.84 8.15
C TYR A 446 4.00 -1.96 7.95
N PRO A 447 5.29 -1.65 7.92
CA PRO A 447 6.32 -2.56 7.41
C PRO A 447 6.82 -3.55 8.47
N LEU A 448 5.92 -4.31 9.09
CA LEU A 448 6.23 -5.34 10.08
C LEU A 448 5.47 -6.63 9.78
N ASN A 449 6.08 -7.78 10.09
CA ASN A 449 5.46 -9.10 9.90
C ASN A 449 4.13 -9.28 10.66
N ALA A 450 3.93 -8.56 11.77
CA ALA A 450 2.66 -8.52 12.49
C ALA A 450 1.47 -8.13 11.59
N ASN A 451 1.66 -7.18 10.66
CA ASN A 451 0.63 -6.74 9.71
C ASN A 451 0.15 -7.86 8.77
N PHE A 452 1.03 -8.78 8.40
CA PHE A 452 0.70 -9.94 7.56
C PHE A 452 0.09 -11.10 8.36
N LEU A 453 0.36 -11.18 9.66
CA LEU A 453 0.07 -12.34 10.48
C LEU A 453 -1.07 -12.08 11.45
N ALA A 454 -0.99 -11.04 12.29
CA ALA A 454 -2.04 -10.70 13.24
C ALA A 454 -3.33 -10.29 12.54
N ASP A 455 -3.22 -9.33 11.62
CA ASP A 455 -4.39 -8.71 10.98
C ASP A 455 -5.12 -9.67 10.03
N VAL A 456 -4.43 -10.73 9.55
CA VAL A 456 -4.96 -11.67 8.55
C VAL A 456 -5.31 -13.05 9.11
N TYR A 457 -4.53 -13.59 10.07
CA TYR A 457 -4.67 -15.01 10.48
C TYR A 457 -5.10 -15.21 11.93
N ARG A 458 -5.09 -14.18 12.81
CA ARG A 458 -5.59 -14.32 14.18
C ARG A 458 -7.09 -14.66 14.17
N THR A 459 -7.51 -15.52 15.08
CA THR A 459 -8.95 -15.85 15.25
C THR A 459 -9.75 -14.58 15.48
N GLY A 460 -10.76 -14.35 14.64
CA GLY A 460 -11.64 -13.18 14.73
C GLY A 460 -11.04 -11.88 14.17
N ALA A 461 -9.82 -11.90 13.61
CA ALA A 461 -9.27 -10.72 12.93
C ALA A 461 -10.16 -10.30 11.74
N ALA A 462 -10.31 -8.98 11.55
CA ALA A 462 -11.22 -8.40 10.56
C ALA A 462 -10.89 -8.83 9.10
N SER A 463 -9.64 -9.19 8.82
CA SER A 463 -9.20 -9.66 7.51
C SER A 463 -9.01 -11.18 7.44
N ASN A 464 -9.45 -11.92 8.47
CA ASN A 464 -9.44 -13.39 8.46
C ASN A 464 -10.64 -13.93 7.66
N ASP A 465 -10.61 -13.71 6.38
CA ASP A 465 -11.64 -14.18 5.44
C ASP A 465 -11.73 -15.71 5.31
N PHE A 466 -10.74 -16.42 5.85
CA PHE A 466 -10.65 -17.88 5.79
C PHE A 466 -11.55 -18.59 6.81
N GLY A 467 -11.88 -17.90 7.92
CA GLY A 467 -12.41 -18.54 9.13
C GLY A 467 -11.36 -19.40 9.83
N TYR A 468 -10.07 -19.04 9.68
CA TYR A 468 -8.97 -19.75 10.36
C TYR A 468 -9.04 -19.49 11.87
N SER A 469 -8.89 -20.56 12.65
CA SER A 469 -8.80 -20.48 14.10
C SER A 469 -7.80 -21.53 14.58
N ASN A 470 -6.77 -21.08 15.29
CA ASN A 470 -5.73 -21.96 15.83
C ASN A 470 -5.19 -21.39 17.14
N ALA A 471 -5.47 -22.07 18.24
CA ALA A 471 -5.10 -21.62 19.58
C ALA A 471 -3.57 -21.44 19.77
N GLN A 472 -2.74 -22.25 19.11
CA GLN A 472 -1.29 -22.13 19.17
C GLN A 472 -0.82 -20.87 18.44
N PHE A 473 -1.40 -20.59 17.25
CA PHE A 473 -1.12 -19.35 16.52
C PHE A 473 -1.51 -18.14 17.34
N ASP A 474 -2.74 -18.12 17.88
CA ASP A 474 -3.27 -17.00 18.67
C ASP A 474 -2.44 -16.74 19.92
N GLN A 475 -2.02 -17.82 20.62
CA GLN A 475 -1.13 -17.70 21.80
C GLN A 475 0.22 -17.09 21.43
N LEU A 476 0.87 -17.56 20.36
CA LEU A 476 2.16 -17.04 19.91
C LEU A 476 2.04 -15.58 19.45
N ALA A 477 0.96 -15.24 18.73
CA ALA A 477 0.69 -13.88 18.30
C ALA A 477 0.46 -12.94 19.50
N THR A 478 -0.28 -13.37 20.53
CA THR A 478 -0.46 -12.59 21.76
C THR A 478 0.85 -12.40 22.51
N GLN A 479 1.67 -13.45 22.63
CA GLN A 479 3.02 -13.34 23.25
C GLN A 479 3.93 -12.39 22.47
N ALA A 480 3.80 -12.37 21.13
CA ALA A 480 4.55 -11.44 20.28
C ALA A 480 4.10 -9.99 20.48
N ASP A 481 2.79 -9.72 20.62
CA ASP A 481 2.27 -8.37 20.91
C ASP A 481 2.78 -7.85 22.27
N GLU A 482 2.84 -8.73 23.26
CA GLU A 482 3.26 -8.40 24.64
C GLU A 482 4.77 -8.44 24.85
N ALA A 483 5.55 -8.67 23.79
CA ALA A 483 7.00 -8.77 23.88
C ALA A 483 7.65 -7.47 24.39
N ALA A 484 8.85 -7.58 24.97
CA ALA A 484 9.54 -6.44 25.55
C ALA A 484 10.17 -5.50 24.50
N SER A 485 10.33 -5.99 23.27
CA SER A 485 10.94 -5.23 22.17
C SER A 485 10.35 -5.63 20.82
N VAL A 486 10.43 -4.74 19.83
CA VAL A 486 10.04 -5.03 18.44
C VAL A 486 10.82 -6.22 17.86
N SER A 487 12.10 -6.39 18.23
CA SER A 487 12.89 -7.54 17.79
C SER A 487 12.32 -8.87 18.32
N ASP A 488 11.86 -8.89 19.58
CA ASP A 488 11.22 -10.07 20.17
C ASP A 488 9.83 -10.30 19.55
N THR A 489 9.09 -9.23 19.25
CA THR A 489 7.84 -9.27 18.49
C THR A 489 8.05 -9.93 17.12
N VAL A 490 9.03 -9.47 16.36
CA VAL A 490 9.41 -10.04 15.05
C VAL A 490 9.68 -11.54 15.17
N THR A 491 10.47 -11.94 16.18
CA THR A 491 10.81 -13.34 16.42
C THR A 491 9.58 -14.17 16.80
N GLY A 492 8.71 -13.64 17.66
CA GLY A 492 7.46 -14.26 18.08
C GLY A 492 6.52 -14.49 16.88
N TYR A 493 6.36 -13.48 16.03
CA TYR A 493 5.55 -13.64 14.81
C TYR A 493 6.16 -14.60 13.79
N GLN A 494 7.49 -14.72 13.68
CA GLN A 494 8.11 -15.78 12.88
C GLN A 494 7.79 -17.18 13.41
N GLN A 495 7.64 -17.35 14.73
CA GLN A 495 7.20 -18.60 15.33
C GLN A 495 5.72 -18.87 15.06
N ALA A 496 4.87 -17.84 15.15
CA ALA A 496 3.45 -17.94 14.77
C ALA A 496 3.27 -18.30 13.29
N GLU A 497 4.06 -17.67 12.39
CA GLU A 497 4.02 -17.96 10.95
C GLU A 497 4.32 -19.44 10.64
N ALA A 498 5.25 -20.07 11.36
CA ALA A 498 5.57 -21.49 11.18
C ALA A 498 4.37 -22.41 11.48
N VAL A 499 3.39 -21.99 12.30
CA VAL A 499 2.16 -22.74 12.56
C VAL A 499 1.26 -22.76 11.33
N LEU A 500 1.27 -21.71 10.50
CA LEU A 500 0.47 -21.65 9.26
C LEU A 500 0.85 -22.77 8.28
N ALA A 501 2.11 -23.19 8.24
CA ALA A 501 2.56 -24.29 7.39
C ALA A 501 1.87 -25.61 7.73
N GLN A 502 1.46 -25.81 8.98
CA GLN A 502 0.75 -27.02 9.43
C GLN A 502 -0.72 -27.00 9.00
N GLY A 503 -1.39 -25.85 9.18
CA GLY A 503 -2.81 -25.69 8.87
C GLY A 503 -3.11 -25.35 7.41
N MET A 504 -2.18 -24.69 6.73
CA MET A 504 -2.27 -24.19 5.36
C MET A 504 -3.60 -23.46 5.07
N PRO A 505 -3.95 -22.41 5.84
CA PRO A 505 -5.22 -21.67 5.62
C PRO A 505 -5.24 -20.94 4.29
N ALA A 506 -4.07 -20.57 3.80
CA ALA A 506 -3.84 -19.97 2.50
C ALA A 506 -2.53 -20.52 1.90
N ILE A 507 -2.51 -20.66 0.59
CA ILE A 507 -1.32 -21.03 -0.20
C ILE A 507 -0.60 -19.76 -0.60
N PRO A 508 0.64 -19.49 -0.14
CA PRO A 508 1.47 -18.43 -0.66
C PRO A 508 1.82 -18.72 -2.13
N LEU A 509 1.58 -17.75 -3.02
CA LEU A 509 1.88 -17.92 -4.45
C LEU A 509 3.14 -17.16 -4.85
N TRP A 510 3.12 -15.83 -4.77
CA TRP A 510 4.23 -14.97 -5.16
C TRP A 510 4.18 -13.62 -4.45
N TYR A 511 5.36 -13.03 -4.32
CA TYR A 511 5.54 -11.65 -3.89
C TYR A 511 5.41 -10.69 -5.06
N TYR A 512 4.82 -9.54 -4.80
CA TYR A 512 4.75 -8.45 -5.77
C TYR A 512 6.10 -7.75 -5.92
N ARG A 513 6.27 -7.14 -7.08
CA ARG A 513 7.39 -6.26 -7.37
C ARG A 513 6.88 -4.99 -8.01
N THR A 514 7.49 -3.86 -7.68
CA THR A 514 7.27 -2.60 -8.37
C THR A 514 8.02 -2.65 -9.70
N ASN A 515 7.27 -2.85 -10.78
CA ASN A 515 7.77 -2.74 -12.15
C ASN A 515 7.33 -1.39 -12.70
N SER A 516 8.24 -0.44 -12.77
CA SER A 516 7.98 0.96 -13.06
C SER A 516 9.08 1.56 -13.93
N GLY A 517 9.06 2.87 -14.16
CA GLY A 517 10.10 3.59 -14.84
C GLY A 517 9.86 5.10 -14.80
N TYR A 518 10.87 5.83 -15.33
CA TYR A 518 10.82 7.29 -15.30
C TYR A 518 11.35 7.92 -16.59
N SER A 519 10.95 9.18 -16.86
CA SER A 519 11.32 9.95 -18.04
C SER A 519 12.80 10.38 -18.01
N THR A 520 13.30 10.87 -19.14
CA THR A 520 14.66 11.46 -19.20
C THR A 520 14.76 12.81 -18.47
N LYS A 521 13.61 13.42 -18.09
CA LYS A 521 13.53 14.73 -17.43
C LYS A 521 13.80 14.69 -15.94
N VAL A 522 13.72 13.51 -15.31
CA VAL A 522 13.93 13.35 -13.87
C VAL A 522 15.10 12.40 -13.59
N GLN A 523 15.56 12.43 -12.35
CA GLN A 523 16.60 11.54 -11.81
C GLN A 523 16.37 11.26 -10.31
N ASN A 524 17.16 10.36 -9.72
CA ASN A 524 17.05 9.94 -8.32
C ASN A 524 15.67 9.35 -7.99
N VAL A 525 15.06 8.64 -8.95
CA VAL A 525 13.77 7.97 -8.75
C VAL A 525 14.02 6.60 -8.17
N THR A 526 13.66 6.42 -6.91
CA THR A 526 13.63 5.12 -6.20
C THR A 526 12.25 4.87 -5.62
N PHE A 527 11.92 3.62 -5.36
CA PHE A 527 10.64 3.22 -4.78
C PHE A 527 10.87 2.54 -3.44
N ASP A 528 10.00 2.82 -2.48
CA ASP A 528 9.95 2.15 -1.20
C ASP A 528 9.22 0.80 -1.27
N SER A 529 9.17 0.08 -0.15
CA SER A 529 8.48 -1.21 -0.06
C SER A 529 6.95 -1.12 -0.15
N PHE A 530 6.36 0.08 -0.06
CA PHE A 530 4.94 0.33 -0.31
C PHE A 530 4.62 0.51 -1.80
N GLY A 531 5.66 0.59 -2.65
CA GLY A 531 5.51 0.88 -4.07
C GLY A 531 5.30 2.36 -4.35
N ASN A 532 5.77 3.23 -3.46
CA ASN A 532 5.74 4.68 -3.65
C ASN A 532 7.12 5.20 -4.06
N PRO A 533 7.19 6.18 -4.96
CA PRO A 533 8.44 6.91 -5.16
C PRO A 533 8.91 7.58 -3.87
N ALA A 534 10.21 7.70 -3.68
CA ALA A 534 10.78 8.58 -2.67
C ALA A 534 10.54 10.05 -3.08
N TRP A 535 9.30 10.51 -2.95
CA TRP A 535 8.72 11.73 -3.54
C TRP A 535 9.60 12.97 -3.42
N THR A 536 10.13 13.21 -2.21
CA THR A 536 10.96 14.36 -1.90
C THR A 536 12.36 14.28 -2.51
N GLN A 537 12.80 13.08 -2.90
CA GLN A 537 14.15 12.83 -3.45
C GLN A 537 14.19 12.87 -4.99
N VAL A 538 13.05 12.80 -5.66
CA VAL A 538 12.97 12.97 -7.11
C VAL A 538 13.49 14.36 -7.49
N GLU A 539 14.43 14.40 -8.42
CA GLU A 539 15.01 15.64 -8.94
C GLU A 539 14.59 15.86 -10.38
N VAL A 540 14.18 17.09 -10.71
CA VAL A 540 13.89 17.50 -12.08
C VAL A 540 15.16 18.11 -12.69
N LYS A 541 15.56 17.60 -13.84
CA LYS A 541 16.73 18.12 -14.55
C LYS A 541 16.47 19.52 -15.11
N GLY A 542 17.49 20.38 -15.04
CA GLY A 542 17.45 21.76 -15.50
C GLY A 542 17.27 21.91 -17.01
#